data_7cb8551d61959a8edc73857297399977
#
_entry.id   7cb8551d61959a8edc73857297399977
#
_cell.length_a   1.000
_cell.length_b   1.000
_cell.length_c   1.000
_cell.angle_alpha   90.00
_cell.angle_beta   90.00
_cell.angle_gamma   90.00
#
_symmetry.space_group_name_H-M   'P 1'
#
loop_
_entity.id
_entity.type
_entity.pdbx_description
1 polymer ?
#
loop_
_entity_poly.entity_id
_entity_poly.type
_entity_poly.pdbx_seq_one_letter_code
_entity_poly.pdbx_strand_id
1 'polypeptide(L)'
;AYATILWGVVGMLAGLWVSLQLIFPSLNITQYGSFGRLRPLHTNAVIFAFVGNGIFMGVYYSLQRLCKARMFSDKLSAIHFWGWQLIIVAAAITLPMGITSSKEYAELEWPIDIAITIMWVVFGWNMFGTILKRREKHLYVAIWFYIATFVTVAVLHIVNSFELPISLTKSYSLYAGVQDALVQWWYGHNAVAFFLTTPFLGLMY
;
A
#
# COMPACT_ATOMS: atom_id res chain seq x y z
N ALA A 1 -0.48 -7.92 -13.48
CA ALA A 1 -0.60 -9.37 -13.30
C ALA A 1 0.71 -9.99 -12.84
N TYR A 2 1.81 -9.91 -13.62
CA TYR A 2 3.08 -10.57 -13.26
C TYR A 2 3.65 -10.09 -11.92
N ALA A 3 3.63 -8.78 -11.66
CA ALA A 3 4.08 -8.22 -10.38
C ALA A 3 3.24 -8.74 -9.20
N THR A 4 1.93 -8.88 -9.37
CA THR A 4 1.04 -9.47 -8.36
C THR A 4 1.48 -10.89 -8.00
N ILE A 5 1.69 -11.75 -8.99
CA ILE A 5 2.11 -13.14 -8.76
C ILE A 5 3.50 -13.18 -8.11
N LEU A 6 4.45 -12.40 -8.62
CA LEU A 6 5.81 -12.32 -8.09
C LEU A 6 5.80 -11.96 -6.61
N TRP A 7 5.16 -10.84 -6.26
CA TRP A 7 5.12 -10.37 -4.87
C TRP A 7 4.25 -11.26 -3.97
N GLY A 8 3.25 -11.95 -4.53
CA GLY A 8 2.51 -12.99 -3.83
C GLY A 8 3.41 -14.13 -3.38
N VAL A 9 4.21 -14.66 -4.31
CA VAL A 9 5.17 -15.73 -3.98
C VAL A 9 6.21 -15.26 -2.96
N VAL A 10 6.82 -14.09 -3.18
CA VAL A 10 7.83 -13.52 -2.27
C VAL A 10 7.24 -13.28 -0.87
N GLY A 11 6.05 -12.67 -0.80
CA GLY A 11 5.38 -12.40 0.48
C GLY A 11 5.04 -13.69 1.23
N MET A 12 4.52 -14.71 0.54
CA MET A 12 4.18 -15.99 1.16
C MET A 12 5.43 -16.77 1.63
N LEU A 13 6.52 -16.73 0.87
CA LEU A 13 7.79 -17.33 1.31
C LEU A 13 8.35 -16.64 2.56
N ALA A 14 8.26 -15.29 2.63
CA ALA A 14 8.62 -14.56 3.84
C ALA A 14 7.76 -14.97 5.04
N GLY A 15 6.44 -15.15 4.82
CA GLY A 15 5.51 -15.63 5.86
C GLY A 15 5.82 -17.05 6.33
N LEU A 16 6.15 -17.95 5.40
CA LEU A 16 6.57 -19.32 5.76
C LEU A 16 7.83 -19.27 6.63
N TRP A 17 8.82 -18.48 6.24
CA TRP A 17 10.04 -18.33 7.02
C TRP A 17 9.78 -17.80 8.43
N VAL A 18 8.98 -16.74 8.54
CA VAL A 18 8.56 -16.15 9.82
C VAL A 18 7.81 -17.18 10.70
N SER A 19 6.95 -18.00 10.11
CA SER A 19 6.24 -19.07 10.82
C SER A 19 7.20 -20.14 11.36
N LEU A 20 8.20 -20.51 10.57
CA LEU A 20 9.23 -21.47 10.99
C LEU A 20 10.10 -20.92 12.12
N GLN A 21 10.36 -19.61 12.17
CA GLN A 21 11.11 -18.97 13.26
C GLN A 21 10.39 -19.08 14.62
N LEU A 22 9.07 -19.18 14.63
CA LEU A 22 8.31 -19.41 15.86
C LEU A 22 8.48 -20.84 16.41
N ILE A 23 8.67 -21.81 15.51
CA ILE A 23 8.88 -23.20 15.87
C ILE A 23 10.35 -23.49 16.16
N PHE A 24 11.24 -22.92 15.36
CA PHE A 24 12.68 -23.11 15.40
C PHE A 24 13.40 -21.78 15.63
N PRO A 25 13.60 -21.34 16.88
CA PRO A 25 14.24 -20.05 17.19
C PRO A 25 15.66 -19.89 16.59
N SER A 26 16.34 -20.98 16.31
CA SER A 26 17.66 -20.99 15.66
C SER A 26 17.65 -20.42 14.23
N LEU A 27 16.49 -20.32 13.60
CA LEU A 27 16.32 -19.68 12.28
C LEU A 27 16.37 -18.14 12.33
N ASN A 28 16.47 -17.54 13.51
CA ASN A 28 16.79 -16.11 13.68
C ASN A 28 18.30 -15.90 13.47
N ILE A 29 18.78 -16.09 12.24
CA ILE A 29 20.19 -16.24 11.92
C ILE A 29 21.00 -14.95 12.13
N THR A 30 20.41 -13.79 11.84
CA THR A 30 21.07 -12.49 11.98
C THR A 30 20.09 -11.44 12.53
N GLN A 31 20.63 -10.29 12.94
CA GLN A 31 19.79 -9.17 13.35
C GLN A 31 18.82 -8.71 12.25
N TYR A 32 19.20 -8.81 10.97
CA TYR A 32 18.37 -8.42 9.82
C TYR A 32 17.32 -9.48 9.46
N GLY A 33 17.61 -10.73 9.72
CA GLY A 33 16.74 -11.88 9.46
C GLY A 33 15.95 -12.36 10.67
N SER A 34 15.88 -11.58 11.74
CA SER A 34 15.11 -11.92 12.94
C SER A 34 13.60 -11.80 12.71
N PHE A 35 12.81 -12.54 13.48
CA PHE A 35 11.34 -12.51 13.43
C PHE A 35 10.78 -11.08 13.46
N GLY A 36 11.26 -10.24 14.37
CA GLY A 36 10.80 -8.86 14.53
C GLY A 36 11.07 -7.98 13.32
N ARG A 37 12.03 -8.34 12.47
CA ARG A 37 12.35 -7.62 11.22
C ARG A 37 11.61 -8.17 10.02
N LEU A 38 11.44 -9.48 9.95
CA LEU A 38 10.81 -10.14 8.81
C LEU A 38 9.28 -10.18 8.91
N ARG A 39 8.71 -10.13 10.11
CA ARG A 39 7.25 -10.10 10.27
C ARG A 39 6.63 -8.84 9.64
N PRO A 40 7.09 -7.60 9.91
CA PRO A 40 6.62 -6.40 9.20
C PRO A 40 6.85 -6.48 7.69
N LEU A 41 7.99 -7.01 7.27
CA LEU A 41 8.28 -7.23 5.85
C LEU A 41 7.25 -8.14 5.19
N HIS A 42 6.94 -9.29 5.80
CA HIS A 42 5.90 -10.20 5.31
C HIS A 42 4.55 -9.50 5.20
N THR A 43 4.12 -8.82 6.25
CA THR A 43 2.82 -8.15 6.31
C THR A 43 2.69 -7.09 5.21
N ASN A 44 3.70 -6.23 5.06
CA ASN A 44 3.72 -5.20 4.01
C ASN A 44 3.81 -5.82 2.60
N ALA A 45 4.57 -6.89 2.43
CA ALA A 45 4.67 -7.59 1.15
C ALA A 45 3.31 -8.18 0.73
N VAL A 46 2.57 -8.79 1.65
CA VAL A 46 1.25 -9.36 1.34
C VAL A 46 0.22 -8.27 1.07
N ILE A 47 0.13 -7.26 1.93
CA ILE A 47 -0.91 -6.22 1.81
C ILE A 47 -0.62 -5.28 0.65
N PHE A 48 0.56 -4.69 0.60
CA PHE A 48 0.85 -3.60 -0.34
C PHE A 48 1.52 -4.06 -1.63
N ALA A 49 2.40 -5.06 -1.56
CA ALA A 49 3.05 -5.55 -2.77
C ALA A 49 2.17 -6.55 -3.52
N PHE A 50 1.67 -7.59 -2.89
CA PHE A 50 0.82 -8.57 -3.54
C PHE A 50 -0.58 -8.03 -3.83
N VAL A 51 -1.35 -7.75 -2.78
CA VAL A 51 -2.75 -7.32 -2.91
C VAL A 51 -2.84 -5.96 -3.57
N GLY A 52 -1.96 -5.01 -3.23
CA GLY A 52 -1.92 -3.69 -3.85
C GLY A 52 -1.74 -3.75 -5.38
N ASN A 53 -0.77 -4.53 -5.88
CA ASN A 53 -0.62 -4.74 -7.33
C ASN A 53 -1.86 -5.40 -7.95
N GLY A 54 -2.51 -6.31 -7.24
CA GLY A 54 -3.76 -6.96 -7.67
C GLY A 54 -4.90 -5.96 -7.82
N ILE A 55 -5.08 -5.09 -6.84
CA ILE A 55 -6.09 -4.03 -6.85
C ILE A 55 -5.83 -3.06 -8.01
N PHE A 56 -4.62 -2.55 -8.14
CA PHE A 56 -4.29 -1.62 -9.23
C PHE A 56 -4.51 -2.26 -10.60
N MET A 57 -4.10 -3.51 -10.79
CA MET A 57 -4.36 -4.25 -12.01
C MET A 57 -5.87 -4.31 -12.31
N GLY A 58 -6.66 -4.68 -11.30
CA GLY A 58 -8.11 -4.80 -11.41
C GLY A 58 -8.78 -3.46 -11.71
N VAL A 59 -8.41 -2.38 -10.99
CA VAL A 59 -8.94 -1.04 -11.21
C VAL A 59 -8.57 -0.52 -12.60
N TYR A 60 -7.31 -0.61 -13.02
CA TYR A 60 -6.88 -0.19 -14.35
C TYR A 60 -7.63 -0.94 -15.47
N TYR A 61 -7.88 -2.22 -15.28
CA TYR A 61 -8.63 -3.02 -16.25
C TYR A 61 -10.12 -2.66 -16.27
N SER A 62 -10.80 -2.72 -15.13
CA SER A 62 -12.25 -2.55 -15.03
C SER A 62 -12.68 -1.11 -15.30
N LEU A 63 -11.93 -0.11 -14.83
CA LEU A 63 -12.24 1.30 -15.05
C LEU A 63 -12.33 1.66 -16.54
N GLN A 64 -11.40 1.17 -17.36
CA GLN A 64 -11.42 1.39 -18.80
C GLN A 64 -12.66 0.78 -19.46
N ARG A 65 -13.08 -0.39 -19.00
CA ARG A 65 -14.29 -1.08 -19.49
C ARG A 65 -15.55 -0.34 -19.10
N LEU A 66 -15.67 0.04 -17.83
CA LEU A 66 -16.83 0.74 -17.28
C LEU A 66 -16.98 2.17 -17.83
N CYS A 67 -15.87 2.86 -18.04
CA CYS A 67 -15.85 4.20 -18.62
C CYS A 67 -15.93 4.18 -20.16
N LYS A 68 -15.80 3.02 -20.81
CA LYS A 68 -15.68 2.88 -22.28
C LYS A 68 -14.59 3.81 -22.85
N ALA A 69 -13.51 4.00 -22.12
CA ALA A 69 -12.41 4.91 -22.46
C ALA A 69 -11.07 4.28 -22.05
N ARG A 70 -10.00 4.62 -22.78
CA ARG A 70 -8.64 4.27 -22.34
C ARG A 70 -8.26 5.07 -21.11
N MET A 71 -7.26 4.61 -20.36
CA MET A 71 -6.68 5.38 -19.27
C MET A 71 -6.31 6.78 -19.74
N PHE A 72 -6.44 7.75 -18.85
CA PHE A 72 -6.17 9.16 -19.14
C PHE A 72 -4.77 9.36 -19.73
N SER A 73 -3.77 8.67 -19.17
CA SER A 73 -2.39 8.75 -19.61
C SER A 73 -1.66 7.42 -19.39
N ASP A 74 -1.12 6.86 -20.48
CA ASP A 74 -0.26 5.68 -20.42
C ASP A 74 1.06 5.99 -19.69
N LYS A 75 1.55 7.24 -19.79
CA LYS A 75 2.73 7.72 -19.06
C LYS A 75 2.51 7.68 -17.55
N LEU A 76 1.37 8.21 -17.06
CA LEU A 76 1.03 8.15 -15.63
C LEU A 76 0.87 6.72 -15.16
N SER A 77 0.30 5.83 -16.00
CA SER A 77 0.21 4.40 -15.68
C SER A 77 1.58 3.77 -15.48
N ALA A 78 2.54 4.08 -16.36
CA ALA A 78 3.91 3.57 -16.26
C ALA A 78 4.65 4.15 -15.02
N ILE A 79 4.52 5.45 -14.78
CA ILE A 79 5.12 6.11 -13.60
C ILE A 79 4.55 5.50 -12.32
N HIS A 80 3.24 5.34 -12.22
CA HIS A 80 2.61 4.71 -11.06
C HIS A 80 3.10 3.28 -10.85
N PHE A 81 3.11 2.45 -11.91
CA PHE A 81 3.56 1.07 -11.81
C PHE A 81 5.00 0.96 -11.32
N TRP A 82 5.93 1.65 -11.97
CA TRP A 82 7.35 1.56 -11.62
C TRP A 82 7.66 2.24 -10.28
N GLY A 83 7.03 3.39 -10.00
CA GLY A 83 7.15 4.06 -8.71
C GLY A 83 6.68 3.18 -7.56
N TRP A 84 5.57 2.46 -7.75
CA TRP A 84 5.09 1.49 -6.75
C TRP A 84 6.07 0.34 -6.55
N GLN A 85 6.67 -0.21 -7.64
CA GLN A 85 7.69 -1.24 -7.50
C GLN A 85 8.93 -0.73 -6.75
N LEU A 86 9.37 0.50 -7.00
CA LEU A 86 10.50 1.10 -6.28
C LEU A 86 10.20 1.27 -4.78
N ILE A 87 8.98 1.67 -4.42
CA ILE A 87 8.53 1.75 -3.02
C ILE A 87 8.59 0.37 -2.36
N ILE A 88 8.10 -0.67 -3.02
CA ILE A 88 8.15 -2.05 -2.50
C ILE A 88 9.60 -2.50 -2.25
N VAL A 89 10.50 -2.22 -3.20
CA VAL A 89 11.92 -2.57 -3.04
C VAL A 89 12.56 -1.78 -1.90
N ALA A 90 12.26 -0.48 -1.78
CA ALA A 90 12.73 0.34 -0.67
C ALA A 90 12.26 -0.20 0.69
N ALA A 91 10.98 -0.58 0.80
CA ALA A 91 10.43 -1.23 1.99
C ALA A 91 11.12 -2.56 2.30
N ALA A 92 11.39 -3.37 1.28
CA ALA A 92 12.08 -4.66 1.42
C ALA A 92 13.53 -4.52 1.93
N ILE A 93 14.15 -3.37 1.73
CA ILE A 93 15.48 -3.05 2.23
C ILE A 93 15.40 -2.44 3.63
N THR A 94 14.56 -1.42 3.83
CA THR A 94 14.53 -0.62 5.05
C THR A 94 13.97 -1.38 6.26
N LEU A 95 12.93 -2.22 6.07
CA LEU A 95 12.33 -2.98 7.17
C LEU A 95 13.30 -3.97 7.82
N PRO A 96 14.03 -4.83 7.09
CA PRO A 96 15.06 -5.68 7.70
C PRO A 96 16.20 -4.88 8.35
N MET A 97 16.56 -3.73 7.80
CA MET A 97 17.55 -2.84 8.41
C MET A 97 17.07 -2.19 9.70
N GLY A 98 15.75 -2.22 9.96
CA GLY A 98 15.14 -1.63 11.14
C GLY A 98 14.89 -0.14 11.03
N ILE A 99 14.89 0.36 9.83
CA ILE A 99 14.44 1.72 9.52
C ILE A 99 12.92 1.67 9.45
N THR A 100 12.28 1.96 10.58
CA THR A 100 10.83 1.79 10.76
C THR A 100 10.27 2.74 11.81
N SER A 101 9.05 3.22 11.59
CA SER A 101 8.28 4.03 12.53
C SER A 101 7.64 3.23 13.66
N SER A 102 7.61 1.90 13.57
CA SER A 102 6.95 0.98 14.51
C SER A 102 5.42 1.05 14.55
N LYS A 103 4.79 1.74 13.60
CA LYS A 103 3.32 1.75 13.47
C LYS A 103 2.86 0.54 12.68
N GLU A 104 1.96 -0.26 13.23
CA GLU A 104 1.43 -1.46 12.57
C GLU A 104 0.73 -1.10 11.25
N TYR A 105 1.09 -1.79 10.17
CA TYR A 105 0.67 -1.54 8.78
C TYR A 105 1.08 -0.17 8.20
N ALA A 106 1.92 0.58 8.90
CA ALA A 106 2.49 1.86 8.49
C ALA A 106 3.91 1.99 9.02
N GLU A 107 4.68 0.91 8.91
CA GLU A 107 6.01 0.80 9.51
C GLU A 107 7.08 1.60 8.76
N LEU A 108 6.78 2.12 7.57
CA LEU A 108 7.76 2.82 6.74
C LEU A 108 8.07 4.21 7.31
N GLU A 109 9.26 4.70 7.05
CA GLU A 109 9.70 6.03 7.48
C GLU A 109 9.33 7.10 6.46
N TRP A 110 9.24 8.35 6.91
CA TRP A 110 8.74 9.51 6.20
C TRP A 110 9.15 9.69 4.73
N PRO A 111 10.40 9.36 4.27
CA PRO A 111 10.73 9.52 2.86
C PRO A 111 9.94 8.57 1.95
N ILE A 112 9.67 7.34 2.46
CA ILE A 112 8.87 6.36 1.73
C ILE A 112 7.38 6.73 1.79
N ASP A 113 6.90 7.26 2.92
CA ASP A 113 5.52 7.75 3.05
C ASP A 113 5.20 8.90 2.08
N ILE A 114 6.17 9.81 1.88
CA ILE A 114 6.06 10.85 0.85
C ILE A 114 6.00 10.21 -0.54
N ALA A 115 6.84 9.22 -0.82
CA ALA A 115 6.84 8.53 -2.11
C ALA A 115 5.50 7.80 -2.35
N ILE A 116 4.93 7.16 -1.33
CA ILE A 116 3.59 6.55 -1.37
C ILE A 116 2.54 7.62 -1.70
N THR A 117 2.57 8.75 -1.01
CA THR A 117 1.65 9.87 -1.25
C THR A 117 1.72 10.36 -2.69
N ILE A 118 2.93 10.55 -3.22
CA ILE A 118 3.14 10.98 -4.62
C ILE A 118 2.56 9.94 -5.59
N MET A 119 2.86 8.66 -5.39
CA MET A 119 2.33 7.61 -6.26
C MET A 119 0.82 7.47 -6.16
N TRP A 120 0.24 7.71 -4.98
CA TRP A 120 -1.21 7.75 -4.80
C TRP A 120 -1.85 8.91 -5.56
N VAL A 121 -1.26 10.09 -5.53
CA VAL A 121 -1.70 11.26 -6.34
C VAL A 121 -1.61 10.95 -7.84
N VAL A 122 -0.51 10.33 -8.30
CA VAL A 122 -0.35 9.91 -9.72
C VAL A 122 -1.45 8.92 -10.13
N PHE A 123 -1.75 7.95 -9.28
CA PHE A 123 -2.84 7.00 -9.49
C PHE A 123 -4.19 7.71 -9.57
N GLY A 124 -4.49 8.60 -8.61
CA GLY A 124 -5.74 9.36 -8.57
C GLY A 124 -5.92 10.25 -9.79
N TRP A 125 -4.87 10.97 -10.20
CA TRP A 125 -4.92 11.81 -11.39
C TRP A 125 -5.29 10.99 -12.63
N ASN A 126 -4.65 9.84 -12.80
CA ASN A 126 -4.94 8.95 -13.93
C ASN A 126 -6.36 8.36 -13.85
N MET A 127 -6.81 7.97 -12.67
CA MET A 127 -8.15 7.44 -12.42
C MET A 127 -9.23 8.50 -12.68
N PHE A 128 -9.15 9.65 -12.04
CA PHE A 128 -10.15 10.72 -12.20
C PHE A 128 -10.15 11.30 -13.61
N GLY A 129 -8.97 11.46 -14.23
CA GLY A 129 -8.85 11.86 -15.63
C GLY A 129 -9.57 10.89 -16.57
N THR A 130 -9.51 9.58 -16.28
CA THR A 130 -10.25 8.55 -17.02
C THR A 130 -11.75 8.66 -16.80
N ILE A 131 -12.19 8.87 -15.56
CA ILE A 131 -13.61 9.05 -15.22
C ILE A 131 -14.17 10.29 -15.92
N LEU A 132 -13.42 11.39 -15.97
CA LEU A 132 -13.85 12.62 -16.66
C LEU A 132 -13.97 12.43 -18.18
N LYS A 133 -13.14 11.59 -18.77
CA LYS A 133 -13.16 11.25 -20.20
C LYS A 133 -14.11 10.11 -20.57
N ARG A 134 -14.88 9.61 -19.61
CA ARG A 134 -15.80 8.51 -19.85
C ARG A 134 -16.80 8.80 -20.96
N ARG A 135 -17.14 7.79 -21.73
CA ARG A 135 -18.19 7.83 -22.76
C ARG A 135 -19.54 7.31 -22.26
N GLU A 136 -19.53 6.70 -21.06
CA GLU A 136 -20.76 6.27 -20.38
C GLU A 136 -21.32 7.42 -19.55
N LYS A 137 -22.63 7.67 -19.67
CA LYS A 137 -23.30 8.78 -18.96
C LYS A 137 -23.37 8.57 -17.45
N HIS A 138 -23.67 7.36 -17.04
CA HIS A 138 -23.83 7.01 -15.63
C HIS A 138 -22.54 6.45 -15.04
N LEU A 139 -22.28 6.80 -13.78
CA LEU A 139 -21.22 6.15 -13.02
C LEU A 139 -21.71 4.81 -12.49
N TYR A 140 -21.05 3.75 -12.91
CA TYR A 140 -21.33 2.41 -12.41
C TYR A 140 -20.90 2.29 -10.93
N VAL A 141 -21.58 1.44 -10.17
CA VAL A 141 -21.34 1.29 -8.72
C VAL A 141 -19.89 1.00 -8.36
N ALA A 142 -19.21 0.19 -9.16
CA ALA A 142 -17.79 -0.10 -8.99
C ALA A 142 -16.91 1.16 -8.97
N ILE A 143 -17.23 2.17 -9.78
CA ILE A 143 -16.47 3.42 -9.84
C ILE A 143 -16.62 4.19 -8.53
N TRP A 144 -17.77 4.16 -7.89
CA TRP A 144 -17.97 4.77 -6.57
C TRP A 144 -17.14 4.09 -5.49
N PHE A 145 -17.00 2.76 -5.53
CA PHE A 145 -16.07 2.05 -4.65
C PHE A 145 -14.62 2.49 -4.87
N TYR A 146 -14.18 2.68 -6.11
CA TYR A 146 -12.82 3.15 -6.40
C TYR A 146 -12.59 4.59 -5.94
N ILE A 147 -13.57 5.47 -6.11
CA ILE A 147 -13.50 6.86 -5.60
C ILE A 147 -13.43 6.84 -4.06
N ALA A 148 -14.29 6.07 -3.41
CA ALA A 148 -14.27 5.94 -1.94
C ALA A 148 -12.93 5.40 -1.44
N THR A 149 -12.38 4.36 -2.09
CA THR A 149 -11.05 3.84 -1.80
C THR A 149 -9.99 4.93 -1.91
N PHE A 150 -9.95 5.64 -3.03
CA PHE A 150 -8.94 6.66 -3.27
C PHE A 150 -8.96 7.76 -2.21
N VAL A 151 -10.13 8.34 -1.96
CA VAL A 151 -10.28 9.47 -1.02
C VAL A 151 -9.97 9.04 0.41
N THR A 152 -10.54 7.92 0.84
CA THR A 152 -10.38 7.46 2.23
C THR A 152 -8.94 7.05 2.51
N VAL A 153 -8.32 6.27 1.62
CA VAL A 153 -6.92 5.84 1.82
C VAL A 153 -5.96 7.04 1.82
N ALA A 154 -6.20 8.05 0.97
CA ALA A 154 -5.41 9.29 1.00
C ALA A 154 -5.48 9.98 2.37
N VAL A 155 -6.68 10.15 2.91
CA VAL A 155 -6.88 10.78 4.23
C VAL A 155 -6.23 9.94 5.34
N LEU A 156 -6.45 8.63 5.31
CA LEU A 156 -5.89 7.69 6.29
C LEU A 156 -4.36 7.75 6.31
N HIS A 157 -3.74 7.66 5.14
CA HIS A 157 -2.28 7.67 5.03
C HIS A 157 -1.70 9.01 5.49
N ILE A 158 -2.21 10.13 4.99
CA ILE A 158 -1.72 11.47 5.35
C ILE A 158 -1.84 11.71 6.86
N VAL A 159 -3.01 11.44 7.46
CA VAL A 159 -3.22 11.70 8.89
C VAL A 159 -2.35 10.79 9.76
N ASN A 160 -2.22 9.50 9.41
CA ASN A 160 -1.41 8.57 10.20
C ASN A 160 0.10 8.83 10.07
N SER A 161 0.56 9.36 8.93
CA SER A 161 1.96 9.67 8.66
C SER A 161 2.36 11.11 9.00
N PHE A 162 1.63 11.77 9.91
CA PHE A 162 2.06 13.05 10.47
C PHE A 162 3.20 12.83 11.44
N GLU A 163 4.41 13.13 10.97
CA GLU A 163 5.67 12.85 11.65
C GLU A 163 6.62 14.05 11.62
N LEU A 164 7.46 14.17 12.65
CA LEU A 164 8.56 15.11 12.71
C LEU A 164 9.86 14.40 12.30
N PRO A 165 10.41 14.69 11.10
CA PRO A 165 11.67 14.13 10.67
C PRO A 165 12.83 14.61 11.54
N ILE A 166 13.62 13.67 12.05
CA ILE A 166 14.86 13.95 12.79
C ILE A 166 16.09 13.66 11.91
N SER A 167 15.99 12.62 11.08
CA SER A 167 16.99 12.26 10.08
C SER A 167 16.31 11.64 8.85
N LEU A 168 17.06 11.29 7.83
CA LEU A 168 16.52 10.56 6.67
C LEU A 168 15.94 9.17 7.01
N THR A 169 16.36 8.62 8.13
CA THR A 169 15.99 7.25 8.53
C THR A 169 15.23 7.21 9.84
N LYS A 170 14.84 8.36 10.39
CA LYS A 170 14.11 8.44 11.65
C LYS A 170 13.21 9.65 11.74
N SER A 171 12.00 9.40 12.14
CA SER A 171 10.97 10.39 12.50
C SER A 171 10.29 10.03 13.83
N TYR A 172 9.52 10.96 14.35
CA TYR A 172 8.64 10.76 15.50
C TYR A 172 7.23 11.23 15.16
N SER A 173 6.24 10.46 15.61
CA SER A 173 4.83 10.82 15.45
C SER A 173 4.54 12.19 16.07
N LEU A 174 3.67 12.98 15.40
CA LEU A 174 3.09 14.20 15.99
C LEU A 174 2.13 13.91 17.13
N TYR A 175 1.60 12.70 17.19
CA TYR A 175 0.67 12.26 18.21
C TYR A 175 1.44 11.66 19.39
N ALA A 176 0.97 11.88 20.60
CA ALA A 176 1.63 11.40 21.82
C ALA A 176 0.75 10.44 22.62
N GLY A 177 1.38 9.41 23.17
CA GLY A 177 0.73 8.47 24.09
C GLY A 177 -0.49 7.77 23.47
N VAL A 178 -1.60 7.78 24.19
CA VAL A 178 -2.87 7.15 23.76
C VAL A 178 -3.37 7.71 22.44
N GLN A 179 -3.13 8.99 22.16
CA GLN A 179 -3.55 9.62 20.92
C GLN A 179 -2.87 8.98 19.70
N ASP A 180 -1.60 8.65 19.80
CA ASP A 180 -0.87 7.95 18.72
C ASP A 180 -1.45 6.56 18.46
N ALA A 181 -1.75 5.81 19.51
CA ALA A 181 -2.39 4.50 19.40
C ALA A 181 -3.79 4.57 18.76
N LEU A 182 -4.59 5.58 19.15
CA LEU A 182 -5.92 5.78 18.57
C LEU A 182 -5.85 6.14 17.09
N VAL A 183 -4.96 7.03 16.68
CA VAL A 183 -4.77 7.42 15.27
C VAL A 183 -4.25 6.24 14.46
N GLN A 184 -3.26 5.50 14.97
CA GLN A 184 -2.72 4.32 14.30
C GLN A 184 -3.80 3.25 14.07
N TRP A 185 -4.63 2.97 15.05
CA TRP A 185 -5.67 1.93 14.90
C TRP A 185 -6.92 2.42 14.17
N TRP A 186 -7.21 3.72 14.20
CA TRP A 186 -8.16 4.31 13.25
C TRP A 186 -7.67 4.10 11.81
N TYR A 187 -6.37 4.36 11.54
CA TYR A 187 -5.78 4.03 10.26
C TYR A 187 -5.83 2.52 9.98
N GLY A 188 -5.36 1.68 10.90
CA GLY A 188 -5.24 0.24 10.69
C GLY A 188 -6.57 -0.43 10.34
N HIS A 189 -7.64 -0.13 11.11
CA HIS A 189 -8.97 -0.66 10.83
C HIS A 189 -9.53 -0.16 9.49
N ASN A 190 -9.44 1.14 9.23
CA ASN A 190 -10.01 1.71 8.02
C ASN A 190 -9.18 1.41 6.77
N ALA A 191 -7.87 1.22 6.90
CA ALA A 191 -7.03 0.75 5.80
C ALA A 191 -7.45 -0.66 5.34
N VAL A 192 -7.72 -1.57 6.27
CA VAL A 192 -8.26 -2.90 5.91
C VAL A 192 -9.61 -2.78 5.20
N ALA A 193 -10.50 -1.90 5.67
CA ALA A 193 -11.80 -1.69 5.05
C ALA A 193 -11.69 -1.04 3.65
N PHE A 194 -10.89 0.02 3.50
CA PHE A 194 -10.90 0.84 2.29
C PHE A 194 -9.76 0.56 1.30
N PHE A 195 -8.66 -0.05 1.74
CA PHE A 195 -7.63 -0.51 0.81
C PHE A 195 -7.85 -1.97 0.39
N LEU A 196 -8.36 -2.83 1.27
CA LEU A 196 -8.59 -4.23 0.95
C LEU A 196 -10.04 -4.50 0.52
N THR A 197 -11.02 -4.27 1.39
CA THR A 197 -12.41 -4.70 1.14
C THR A 197 -13.10 -3.88 0.05
N THR A 198 -13.07 -2.56 0.16
CA THR A 198 -13.84 -1.66 -0.73
C THR A 198 -13.46 -1.78 -2.21
N PRO A 199 -12.17 -1.79 -2.61
CA PRO A 199 -11.84 -1.95 -4.02
C PRO A 199 -12.15 -3.36 -4.54
N PHE A 200 -12.08 -4.40 -3.71
CA PHE A 200 -12.50 -5.74 -4.12
C PHE A 200 -14.02 -5.81 -4.37
N LEU A 201 -14.83 -5.16 -3.54
CA LEU A 201 -16.26 -5.03 -3.83
C LEU A 201 -16.45 -4.36 -5.18
N GLY A 202 -15.72 -3.28 -5.48
CA GLY A 202 -15.77 -2.66 -6.80
C GLY A 202 -15.34 -3.58 -7.95
N LEU A 203 -14.42 -4.50 -7.72
CA LEU A 203 -14.00 -5.48 -8.73
C LEU A 203 -15.01 -6.61 -8.92
N MET A 204 -15.81 -6.91 -7.91
CA MET A 204 -16.86 -7.95 -7.97
C MET A 204 -18.11 -7.48 -8.70
N TYR A 205 -18.40 -6.19 -8.70
CA TYR A 205 -19.53 -5.58 -9.43
C TYR A 205 -19.17 -5.31 -10.89
#